data_dd9505d62d286b60a177e11d7c766eb7
#
_entry.id   dd9505d62d286b60a177e11d7c766eb7
#
_cell.length_a   1.000
_cell.length_b   1.000
_cell.length_c   1.000
_cell.angle_alpha   90.00
_cell.angle_beta   90.00
_cell.angle_gamma   90.00
#
_symmetry.space_group_name_H-M   'P 1'
#
loop_
_entity.id
_entity.type
_entity.pdbx_description
1 polymer ?
#
loop_
_entity_poly.entity_id
_entity_poly.type
_entity_poly.pdbx_seq_one_letter_code
_entity_poly.pdbx_strand_id
1 'polypeptide(L)'
;LNSCYELDRYPADQISDGIFWQTETHAKQGMMGVYAALREDNAFGMRFAYDCMSDIGVGYDSQGFGPVILGTYSDRHALVEDKWKSLYDGVMRANLVLQKVPGIESMSEELKTQYLAEARFLRALYYFELYNFYGALPLYDESVNLSTDYNDLKKPRSSEEQVVQFILADLDAAVNSNLPVKRIQDDYGRVTLGAAYALRGKVYLYTKEYAKAAKDFEEIILDPSGKGYNYSLYADYAKLFTPEGDQSDEMIFAIQNSGGVGKDYGMPMTFYMGSRATYGSCWNVVLPSATLVGMYEYKDGKPFDWEEVIPGFSSTDVKDRTFVSVLAEGGKTVASYPEYKDKLLEMYSKRDPRMSETIIMPYTTYPGWVNNQPKTCEFIIARNIAPNETNGFIRLSPARTESYIFRKFVPEGNMNGEINNREHTPINFPILRLADVYLMYAECKNELNDQATAVEYINKVRQRPSTNMPAINSGPAWLKASSKEEVLTRIKHERAVELIAEGHRWFDLRRWGIALEVLPGDVYGITGRRLVTRVFTEKDLLWPVPGVEIERNPDLKPNNPGWN
;
A
#
# COMPACT_ATOMS: atom_id res chain seq x y z
N LEU A 1 -28.61 -9.70 -60.15
CA LEU A 1 -28.19 -10.48 -58.97
C LEU A 1 -27.14 -9.70 -58.22
N ASN A 2 -27.56 -8.79 -57.33
CA ASN A 2 -26.70 -8.12 -56.37
C ASN A 2 -26.66 -8.97 -55.11
N SER A 3 -25.58 -9.69 -54.91
CA SER A 3 -25.23 -10.31 -53.66
C SER A 3 -24.28 -9.34 -52.93
N CYS A 4 -24.83 -8.42 -52.14
CA CYS A 4 -24.06 -7.74 -51.12
C CYS A 4 -23.89 -8.70 -49.95
N TYR A 5 -22.81 -9.45 -49.94
CA TYR A 5 -22.35 -10.09 -48.72
C TYR A 5 -21.71 -9.00 -47.86
N GLU A 6 -22.28 -8.75 -46.69
CA GLU A 6 -21.58 -8.03 -45.65
C GLU A 6 -20.33 -8.83 -45.26
N LEU A 7 -19.16 -8.28 -45.58
CA LEU A 7 -17.85 -8.89 -45.32
C LEU A 7 -17.42 -8.79 -43.85
N ASP A 8 -18.12 -8.04 -43.03
CA ASP A 8 -17.89 -7.93 -41.59
C ASP A 8 -18.58 -9.08 -40.85
N ARG A 9 -18.06 -10.30 -40.98
CA ARG A 9 -18.43 -11.42 -40.12
C ARG A 9 -17.55 -11.40 -38.88
N TYR A 10 -18.10 -10.95 -37.77
CA TYR A 10 -17.50 -11.17 -36.46
C TYR A 10 -17.54 -12.67 -36.13
N PRO A 11 -16.46 -13.27 -35.58
CA PRO A 11 -16.51 -14.65 -35.10
C PRO A 11 -17.64 -14.81 -34.08
N ALA A 12 -18.50 -15.81 -34.28
CA ALA A 12 -19.68 -16.03 -33.41
C ALA A 12 -19.30 -16.49 -31.98
N ASP A 13 -18.05 -16.83 -31.78
CA ASP A 13 -17.44 -17.31 -30.54
C ASP A 13 -16.53 -16.25 -29.84
N GLN A 14 -16.40 -15.07 -30.42
CA GLN A 14 -15.63 -13.95 -29.84
C GLN A 14 -16.49 -12.70 -29.75
N ILE A 15 -16.49 -12.08 -28.57
CA ILE A 15 -17.14 -10.80 -28.35
C ILE A 15 -16.29 -9.72 -29.01
N SER A 16 -16.73 -9.21 -30.18
CA SER A 16 -16.08 -8.08 -30.83
C SER A 16 -16.50 -6.76 -30.23
N ASP A 17 -15.67 -5.73 -30.37
CA ASP A 17 -15.94 -4.37 -29.85
C ASP A 17 -17.26 -3.79 -30.37
N GLY A 18 -17.67 -4.13 -31.60
CA GLY A 18 -18.95 -3.70 -32.21
C GLY A 18 -20.22 -4.32 -31.59
N ILE A 19 -20.09 -5.44 -30.87
CA ILE A 19 -21.21 -6.16 -30.25
C ILE A 19 -21.23 -5.95 -28.72
N PHE A 20 -20.07 -5.70 -28.10
CA PHE A 20 -19.92 -5.68 -26.65
C PHE A 20 -20.68 -4.50 -26.00
N TRP A 21 -20.52 -3.28 -26.46
CA TRP A 21 -20.99 -2.07 -25.77
C TRP A 21 -22.45 -1.70 -26.06
N GLN A 22 -23.39 -2.63 -25.87
CA GLN A 22 -24.82 -2.42 -26.22
C GLN A 22 -25.77 -2.40 -25.04
N THR A 23 -25.37 -2.91 -23.87
CA THR A 23 -26.26 -3.07 -22.71
C THR A 23 -25.60 -2.60 -21.43
N GLU A 24 -26.41 -2.35 -20.40
CA GLU A 24 -25.95 -2.09 -19.03
C GLU A 24 -25.02 -3.20 -18.51
N THR A 25 -25.32 -4.47 -18.80
CA THR A 25 -24.48 -5.60 -18.41
C THR A 25 -23.08 -5.48 -19.04
N HIS A 26 -22.99 -5.11 -20.30
CA HIS A 26 -21.70 -4.88 -20.94
C HIS A 26 -20.96 -3.69 -20.34
N ALA A 27 -21.64 -2.60 -20.02
CA ALA A 27 -21.04 -1.46 -19.31
C ALA A 27 -20.50 -1.89 -17.94
N LYS A 28 -21.25 -2.70 -17.18
CA LYS A 28 -20.81 -3.24 -15.90
C LYS A 28 -19.57 -4.11 -16.05
N GLN A 29 -19.54 -5.00 -17.06
CA GLN A 29 -18.37 -5.85 -17.33
C GLN A 29 -17.15 -5.02 -17.72
N GLY A 30 -17.29 -4.02 -18.59
CA GLY A 30 -16.24 -3.10 -18.95
C GLY A 30 -15.70 -2.35 -17.73
N MET A 31 -16.58 -1.84 -16.87
CA MET A 31 -16.21 -1.16 -15.63
C MET A 31 -15.47 -2.09 -14.67
N MET A 32 -15.93 -3.35 -14.51
CA MET A 32 -15.20 -4.34 -13.71
C MET A 32 -13.82 -4.63 -14.26
N GLY A 33 -13.62 -4.55 -15.59
CA GLY A 33 -12.30 -4.63 -16.23
C GLY A 33 -11.35 -3.52 -15.77
N VAL A 34 -11.87 -2.30 -15.54
CA VAL A 34 -11.06 -1.18 -14.99
C VAL A 34 -10.67 -1.45 -13.55
N TYR A 35 -11.59 -1.92 -12.70
CA TYR A 35 -11.27 -2.30 -11.32
C TYR A 35 -10.30 -3.48 -11.24
N ALA A 36 -10.45 -4.48 -12.13
CA ALA A 36 -9.58 -5.66 -12.15
C ALA A 36 -8.11 -5.29 -12.39
N ALA A 37 -7.84 -4.28 -13.21
CA ALA A 37 -6.48 -3.80 -13.48
C ALA A 37 -5.76 -3.27 -12.21
N LEU A 38 -6.49 -2.89 -11.16
CA LEU A 38 -5.87 -2.51 -9.86
C LEU A 38 -5.10 -3.68 -9.22
N ARG A 39 -5.54 -4.92 -9.42
CA ARG A 39 -4.90 -6.10 -8.82
C ARG A 39 -3.67 -6.61 -9.56
N GLU A 40 -3.41 -6.11 -10.77
CA GLU A 40 -2.18 -6.45 -11.48
C GLU A 40 -0.97 -6.11 -10.61
N ASP A 41 -0.04 -7.06 -10.45
CA ASP A 41 1.11 -6.95 -9.54
C ASP A 41 1.86 -5.63 -9.74
N ASN A 42 2.13 -5.27 -10.98
CA ASN A 42 2.86 -4.05 -11.31
C ASN A 42 1.96 -2.79 -11.38
N ALA A 43 0.63 -2.88 -11.25
CA ALA A 43 -0.24 -1.73 -10.99
C ALA A 43 -0.25 -1.41 -9.48
N PHE A 44 -1.16 -2.01 -8.73
CA PHE A 44 -1.26 -1.83 -7.27
C PHE A 44 -1.13 -3.16 -6.49
N GLY A 45 -1.08 -4.32 -7.19
CA GLY A 45 -1.08 -5.63 -6.58
C GLY A 45 0.08 -5.90 -5.61
N MET A 46 1.24 -5.24 -5.83
CA MET A 46 2.40 -5.32 -4.94
C MET A 46 2.62 -4.07 -4.08
N ARG A 47 1.59 -3.21 -3.91
CA ARG A 47 1.72 -1.96 -3.16
C ARG A 47 2.13 -2.17 -1.69
N PHE A 48 1.69 -3.25 -1.06
CA PHE A 48 2.08 -3.63 0.31
C PHE A 48 3.60 -3.81 0.47
N ALA A 49 4.32 -4.08 -0.61
CA ALA A 49 5.77 -4.27 -0.61
C ALA A 49 6.58 -2.97 -0.84
N TYR A 50 5.93 -1.83 -1.15
CA TYR A 50 6.65 -0.57 -1.42
C TYR A 50 7.48 -0.09 -0.22
N ASP A 51 7.07 -0.44 0.99
CA ASP A 51 7.84 -0.07 2.17
C ASP A 51 9.21 -0.75 2.24
N CYS A 52 9.45 -1.81 1.46
CA CYS A 52 10.81 -2.38 1.29
C CYS A 52 11.79 -1.39 0.64
N MET A 53 11.29 -0.42 -0.14
CA MET A 53 12.10 0.67 -0.69
C MET A 53 12.31 1.81 0.32
N SER A 54 11.64 1.78 1.49
CA SER A 54 11.69 2.82 2.52
C SER A 54 12.51 2.39 3.75
N ASP A 55 12.63 3.26 4.73
CA ASP A 55 13.33 3.03 6.00
C ASP A 55 12.62 2.04 6.93
N ILE A 56 11.28 1.89 6.80
CA ILE A 56 10.46 1.05 7.69
C ILE A 56 10.24 -0.39 7.23
N GLY A 57 10.66 -0.72 6.01
CA GLY A 57 10.60 -2.07 5.46
C GLY A 57 11.94 -2.58 4.96
N VAL A 58 12.05 -3.87 4.71
CA VAL A 58 13.25 -4.51 4.16
C VAL A 58 12.88 -5.80 3.42
N GLY A 59 13.75 -6.25 2.54
CA GLY A 59 13.51 -7.47 1.76
C GLY A 59 12.91 -7.20 0.38
N TYR A 60 12.26 -8.20 -0.21
CA TYR A 60 11.77 -8.20 -1.59
C TYR A 60 12.86 -7.83 -2.63
N ASP A 61 14.11 -8.04 -2.24
CA ASP A 61 15.31 -7.67 -2.99
C ASP A 61 15.56 -8.59 -4.20
N SER A 62 15.41 -9.89 -4.04
CA SER A 62 15.59 -10.86 -5.14
C SER A 62 14.33 -11.05 -5.99
N GLN A 63 13.16 -10.58 -5.53
CA GLN A 63 11.86 -10.80 -6.18
C GLN A 63 11.35 -9.56 -6.93
N GLY A 64 11.87 -8.38 -6.65
CA GLY A 64 11.37 -7.16 -7.28
C GLY A 64 12.23 -5.91 -7.03
N PHE A 65 12.21 -5.36 -5.83
CA PHE A 65 12.78 -4.03 -5.56
C PHE A 65 14.31 -4.02 -5.30
N GLY A 66 14.98 -5.16 -5.31
CA GLY A 66 16.42 -5.24 -5.07
C GLY A 66 17.25 -4.27 -5.91
N PRO A 67 17.12 -4.24 -7.24
CA PRO A 67 17.83 -3.28 -8.08
C PRO A 67 17.53 -1.83 -7.74
N VAL A 68 16.28 -1.49 -7.35
CA VAL A 68 15.91 -0.14 -6.89
C VAL A 68 16.60 0.20 -5.58
N ILE A 69 16.56 -0.72 -4.60
CA ILE A 69 17.19 -0.57 -3.29
C ILE A 69 18.71 -0.39 -3.42
N LEU A 70 19.34 -1.10 -4.37
CA LEU A 70 20.78 -1.06 -4.63
C LEU A 70 21.20 0.06 -5.59
N GLY A 71 20.27 0.83 -6.17
CA GLY A 71 20.55 1.85 -7.18
C GLY A 71 21.13 1.31 -8.49
N THR A 72 20.91 0.01 -8.79
CA THR A 72 21.46 -0.70 -9.96
C THR A 72 20.48 -0.89 -11.11
N TYR A 73 19.25 -0.42 -10.96
CA TYR A 73 18.23 -0.49 -12.02
C TYR A 73 18.49 0.53 -13.14
N SER A 74 17.85 0.31 -14.27
CA SER A 74 17.95 1.17 -15.45
C SER A 74 16.56 1.32 -16.10
N ASP A 75 16.48 2.12 -17.15
CA ASP A 75 15.30 2.28 -17.99
C ASP A 75 14.87 1.00 -18.74
N ARG A 76 15.72 -0.04 -18.74
CA ARG A 76 15.44 -1.38 -19.30
C ARG A 76 15.13 -2.44 -18.25
N HIS A 77 14.99 -2.02 -16.98
CA HIS A 77 14.64 -2.97 -15.93
C HIS A 77 13.15 -3.35 -16.03
N ALA A 78 12.85 -4.64 -16.02
CA ALA A 78 11.48 -5.16 -16.18
C ALA A 78 10.47 -4.51 -15.23
N LEU A 79 10.84 -4.29 -13.96
CA LEU A 79 9.96 -3.64 -12.99
C LEU A 79 9.53 -2.23 -13.45
N VAL A 80 10.44 -1.46 -14.06
CA VAL A 80 10.15 -0.10 -14.57
C VAL A 80 9.21 -0.17 -15.77
N GLU A 81 9.45 -1.09 -16.70
CA GLU A 81 8.63 -1.31 -17.89
C GLU A 81 7.24 -1.84 -17.53
N ASP A 82 7.18 -2.89 -16.69
CA ASP A 82 5.93 -3.53 -16.30
C ASP A 82 5.03 -2.60 -15.49
N LYS A 83 5.62 -1.77 -14.62
CA LYS A 83 4.88 -0.75 -13.86
C LYS A 83 4.20 0.25 -14.79
N TRP A 84 4.95 0.78 -15.75
CA TRP A 84 4.42 1.69 -16.76
C TRP A 84 3.29 1.05 -17.56
N LYS A 85 3.53 -0.13 -18.12
CA LYS A 85 2.57 -0.88 -18.92
C LYS A 85 1.28 -1.18 -18.15
N SER A 86 1.37 -1.70 -16.93
CA SER A 86 0.19 -2.09 -16.15
C SER A 86 -0.67 -0.90 -15.76
N LEU A 87 -0.05 0.25 -15.45
CA LEU A 87 -0.80 1.46 -15.12
C LEU A 87 -1.47 2.06 -16.36
N TYR A 88 -0.78 2.09 -17.51
CA TYR A 88 -1.41 2.55 -18.74
C TYR A 88 -2.49 1.59 -19.27
N ASP A 89 -2.40 0.28 -19.01
CA ASP A 89 -3.51 -0.64 -19.29
C ASP A 89 -4.76 -0.23 -18.49
N GLY A 90 -4.62 0.11 -17.23
CA GLY A 90 -5.72 0.66 -16.42
C GLY A 90 -6.30 1.96 -16.99
N VAL A 91 -5.43 2.89 -17.43
CA VAL A 91 -5.84 4.14 -18.11
C VAL A 91 -6.64 3.84 -19.39
N MET A 92 -6.15 2.93 -20.23
CA MET A 92 -6.81 2.61 -21.50
C MET A 92 -8.15 1.93 -21.30
N ARG A 93 -8.29 1.05 -20.31
CA ARG A 93 -9.59 0.45 -19.94
C ARG A 93 -10.58 1.52 -19.45
N ALA A 94 -10.13 2.48 -18.65
CA ALA A 94 -10.97 3.60 -18.22
C ALA A 94 -11.40 4.48 -19.41
N ASN A 95 -10.48 4.80 -20.33
CA ASN A 95 -10.77 5.54 -21.55
C ASN A 95 -11.83 4.84 -22.40
N LEU A 96 -11.76 3.51 -22.51
CA LEU A 96 -12.74 2.73 -23.27
C LEU A 96 -14.15 2.83 -22.65
N VAL A 97 -14.26 2.78 -21.32
CA VAL A 97 -15.54 3.01 -20.62
C VAL A 97 -16.06 4.42 -20.91
N LEU A 98 -15.20 5.44 -20.78
CA LEU A 98 -15.55 6.84 -21.03
C LEU A 98 -16.00 7.09 -22.48
N GLN A 99 -15.44 6.38 -23.43
CA GLN A 99 -15.79 6.50 -24.84
C GLN A 99 -17.09 5.77 -25.19
N LYS A 100 -17.32 4.58 -24.63
CA LYS A 100 -18.39 3.67 -25.09
C LYS A 100 -19.69 3.79 -24.30
N VAL A 101 -19.63 4.00 -22.99
CA VAL A 101 -20.83 4.06 -22.13
C VAL A 101 -21.82 5.14 -22.54
N PRO A 102 -21.42 6.35 -22.97
CA PRO A 102 -22.38 7.36 -23.44
C PRO A 102 -23.31 6.89 -24.57
N GLY A 103 -22.82 6.01 -25.45
CA GLY A 103 -23.58 5.48 -26.59
C GLY A 103 -24.52 4.32 -26.29
N ILE A 104 -24.61 3.83 -25.05
CA ILE A 104 -25.48 2.70 -24.67
C ILE A 104 -26.91 3.22 -24.44
N GLU A 105 -27.79 3.04 -25.41
CA GLU A 105 -29.17 3.56 -25.35
C GLU A 105 -30.01 2.93 -24.24
N SER A 106 -29.75 1.67 -23.88
CA SER A 106 -30.51 0.94 -22.87
C SER A 106 -30.23 1.35 -21.43
N MET A 107 -29.21 2.22 -21.17
CA MET A 107 -28.84 2.71 -19.84
C MET A 107 -29.52 4.04 -19.53
N SER A 108 -29.93 4.23 -18.26
CA SER A 108 -30.39 5.54 -17.77
C SER A 108 -29.22 6.53 -17.72
N GLU A 109 -29.53 7.82 -17.95
CA GLU A 109 -28.50 8.89 -17.88
C GLU A 109 -27.89 9.00 -16.48
N GLU A 110 -28.67 8.74 -15.43
CA GLU A 110 -28.18 8.70 -14.07
C GLU A 110 -27.08 7.62 -13.88
N LEU A 111 -27.32 6.41 -14.38
CA LEU A 111 -26.37 5.30 -14.27
C LEU A 111 -25.14 5.53 -15.16
N LYS A 112 -25.32 6.08 -16.37
CA LYS A 112 -24.20 6.50 -17.23
C LYS A 112 -23.30 7.49 -16.49
N THR A 113 -23.87 8.53 -15.88
CA THR A 113 -23.12 9.54 -15.13
C THR A 113 -22.30 8.93 -14.00
N GLN A 114 -22.86 7.95 -13.26
CA GLN A 114 -22.11 7.25 -12.23
C GLN A 114 -20.94 6.45 -12.79
N TYR A 115 -21.14 5.69 -13.87
CA TYR A 115 -20.06 4.91 -14.47
C TYR A 115 -18.95 5.78 -15.06
N LEU A 116 -19.31 6.90 -15.67
CA LEU A 116 -18.33 7.87 -16.17
C LEU A 116 -17.52 8.49 -15.02
N ALA A 117 -18.17 8.80 -13.90
CA ALA A 117 -17.49 9.33 -12.72
C ALA A 117 -16.54 8.31 -12.09
N GLU A 118 -16.94 7.04 -12.01
CA GLU A 118 -16.07 5.95 -11.53
C GLU A 118 -14.86 5.76 -12.46
N ALA A 119 -15.08 5.75 -13.77
CA ALA A 119 -14.01 5.60 -14.75
C ALA A 119 -13.01 6.78 -14.68
N ARG A 120 -13.48 8.02 -14.49
CA ARG A 120 -12.64 9.20 -14.28
C ARG A 120 -11.85 9.11 -12.98
N PHE A 121 -12.47 8.70 -11.88
CA PHE A 121 -11.76 8.47 -10.63
C PHE A 121 -10.63 7.44 -10.78
N LEU A 122 -10.91 6.31 -11.42
CA LEU A 122 -9.91 5.24 -11.61
C LEU A 122 -8.81 5.69 -12.57
N ARG A 123 -9.14 6.41 -13.65
CA ARG A 123 -8.13 6.98 -14.55
C ARG A 123 -7.22 7.97 -13.80
N ALA A 124 -7.80 8.83 -12.98
CA ALA A 124 -7.05 9.74 -12.12
C ALA A 124 -6.14 9.00 -11.15
N LEU A 125 -6.61 7.89 -10.54
CA LEU A 125 -5.81 7.07 -9.64
C LEU A 125 -4.62 6.42 -10.37
N TYR A 126 -4.82 5.87 -11.59
CA TYR A 126 -3.74 5.32 -12.40
C TYR A 126 -2.72 6.38 -12.82
N TYR A 127 -3.18 7.56 -13.27
CA TYR A 127 -2.29 8.66 -13.59
C TYR A 127 -1.57 9.23 -12.38
N PHE A 128 -2.21 9.27 -11.22
CA PHE A 128 -1.56 9.72 -9.98
C PHE A 128 -0.43 8.77 -9.56
N GLU A 129 -0.63 7.47 -9.71
CA GLU A 129 0.43 6.48 -9.47
C GLU A 129 1.58 6.64 -10.49
N LEU A 130 1.26 6.77 -11.80
CA LEU A 130 2.24 7.05 -12.86
C LEU A 130 3.03 8.34 -12.56
N TYR A 131 2.35 9.42 -12.20
CA TYR A 131 2.96 10.69 -11.83
C TYR A 131 3.95 10.54 -10.68
N ASN A 132 3.56 9.82 -9.64
CA ASN A 132 4.42 9.60 -8.48
C ASN A 132 5.69 8.79 -8.80
N PHE A 133 5.67 7.93 -9.81
CA PHE A 133 6.85 7.17 -10.23
C PHE A 133 7.68 7.90 -11.29
N TYR A 134 7.03 8.51 -12.31
CA TYR A 134 7.71 8.95 -13.53
C TYR A 134 7.66 10.47 -13.78
N GLY A 135 6.89 11.24 -13.02
CA GLY A 135 6.75 12.68 -13.19
C GLY A 135 5.97 13.05 -14.44
N ALA A 136 6.62 13.69 -15.41
CA ALA A 136 6.03 14.07 -16.70
C ALA A 136 5.66 12.84 -17.56
N LEU A 137 4.47 12.85 -18.19
CA LEU A 137 3.85 11.68 -18.84
C LEU A 137 3.15 12.04 -20.15
N PRO A 138 3.07 11.16 -21.14
CA PRO A 138 2.11 11.29 -22.23
C PRO A 138 0.68 11.11 -21.70
N LEU A 139 -0.23 12.01 -22.09
CA LEU A 139 -1.62 11.98 -21.67
C LEU A 139 -2.53 11.41 -22.76
N TYR A 140 -3.28 10.39 -22.40
CA TYR A 140 -4.26 9.74 -23.27
C TYR A 140 -5.64 9.83 -22.62
N ASP A 141 -6.56 10.48 -23.29
CA ASP A 141 -7.97 10.59 -22.90
C ASP A 141 -8.87 9.71 -23.79
N GLU A 142 -10.16 9.79 -23.58
CA GLU A 142 -11.17 9.03 -24.31
C GLU A 142 -11.31 9.39 -25.80
N SER A 143 -10.66 10.44 -26.27
CA SER A 143 -10.64 10.81 -27.71
C SER A 143 -9.72 9.93 -28.55
N VAL A 144 -8.80 9.19 -27.90
CA VAL A 144 -7.84 8.31 -28.59
C VAL A 144 -8.55 7.09 -29.13
N ASN A 145 -8.52 6.95 -30.47
CA ASN A 145 -9.06 5.77 -31.15
C ASN A 145 -7.95 4.77 -31.47
N LEU A 146 -7.92 3.67 -30.72
CA LEU A 146 -6.90 2.62 -30.84
C LEU A 146 -6.97 1.86 -32.19
N SER A 147 -8.08 1.96 -32.92
CA SER A 147 -8.28 1.23 -34.17
C SER A 147 -7.85 2.00 -35.42
N THR A 148 -7.51 3.29 -35.31
CA THR A 148 -7.33 4.13 -36.50
C THR A 148 -5.90 4.47 -36.90
N ASP A 149 -5.00 4.79 -35.95
CA ASP A 149 -3.60 5.06 -36.30
C ASP A 149 -2.65 4.89 -35.10
N TYR A 150 -1.67 4.03 -35.26
CA TYR A 150 -0.57 3.86 -34.31
C TYR A 150 0.22 5.17 -34.10
N ASN A 151 0.29 6.05 -35.09
CA ASN A 151 1.02 7.31 -34.98
C ASN A 151 0.33 8.30 -34.03
N ASP A 152 -1.00 8.23 -33.87
CA ASP A 152 -1.75 9.07 -32.93
C ASP A 152 -1.43 8.72 -31.47
N LEU A 153 -0.85 7.54 -31.23
CA LEU A 153 -0.40 7.10 -29.91
C LEU A 153 0.98 7.66 -29.54
N LYS A 154 1.72 8.25 -30.50
CA LYS A 154 3.02 8.84 -30.26
C LYS A 154 2.87 10.27 -29.78
N LYS A 155 2.56 10.42 -28.49
CA LYS A 155 2.47 11.75 -27.85
C LYS A 155 3.75 12.05 -27.07
N PRO A 156 4.21 13.31 -27.06
CA PRO A 156 5.29 13.73 -26.19
C PRO A 156 4.84 13.67 -24.72
N ARG A 157 5.80 13.74 -23.81
CA ARG A 157 5.50 13.90 -22.38
C ARG A 157 4.87 15.29 -22.14
N SER A 158 3.73 15.30 -21.48
CA SER A 158 3.17 16.53 -20.90
C SER A 158 3.94 16.88 -19.63
N SER A 159 4.04 18.17 -19.31
CA SER A 159 4.70 18.60 -18.08
C SER A 159 4.01 18.04 -16.83
N GLU A 160 4.73 17.97 -15.71
CA GLU A 160 4.18 17.53 -14.43
C GLU A 160 2.93 18.34 -14.04
N GLU A 161 2.94 19.65 -14.30
CA GLU A 161 1.79 20.52 -14.06
C GLU A 161 0.57 20.12 -14.91
N GLN A 162 0.78 19.83 -16.21
CA GLN A 162 -0.29 19.36 -17.10
C GLN A 162 -0.85 18.00 -16.67
N VAL A 163 0.02 17.09 -16.21
CA VAL A 163 -0.39 15.79 -15.67
C VAL A 163 -1.28 15.98 -14.44
N VAL A 164 -0.86 16.82 -13.50
CA VAL A 164 -1.65 17.15 -12.31
C VAL A 164 -2.99 17.81 -12.68
N GLN A 165 -3.00 18.73 -13.61
CA GLN A 165 -4.24 19.37 -14.09
C GLN A 165 -5.20 18.35 -14.71
N PHE A 166 -4.69 17.39 -15.48
CA PHE A 166 -5.50 16.30 -16.05
C PHE A 166 -6.12 15.40 -14.97
N ILE A 167 -5.31 14.99 -13.97
CA ILE A 167 -5.77 14.21 -12.82
C ILE A 167 -6.88 14.97 -12.06
N LEU A 168 -6.65 16.26 -11.78
CA LEU A 168 -7.61 17.09 -11.06
C LEU A 168 -8.90 17.33 -11.85
N ALA A 169 -8.83 17.47 -13.19
CA ALA A 169 -10.02 17.60 -14.02
C ALA A 169 -10.92 16.36 -13.96
N ASP A 170 -10.33 15.16 -13.96
CA ASP A 170 -11.07 13.91 -13.78
C ASP A 170 -11.70 13.82 -12.38
N LEU A 171 -10.96 14.21 -11.34
CA LEU A 171 -11.47 14.20 -9.97
C LEU A 171 -12.52 15.29 -9.73
N ASP A 172 -12.39 16.44 -10.35
CA ASP A 172 -13.41 17.49 -10.34
C ASP A 172 -14.72 17.00 -10.96
N ALA A 173 -14.64 16.30 -12.09
CA ALA A 173 -15.82 15.68 -12.69
C ALA A 173 -16.44 14.62 -11.77
N ALA A 174 -15.61 13.81 -11.07
CA ALA A 174 -16.09 12.79 -10.16
C ALA A 174 -16.79 13.38 -8.91
N VAL A 175 -16.22 14.42 -8.27
CA VAL A 175 -16.83 15.04 -7.07
C VAL A 175 -18.08 15.86 -7.39
N ASN A 176 -18.23 16.34 -8.62
CA ASN A 176 -19.42 17.07 -9.07
C ASN A 176 -20.48 16.17 -9.71
N SER A 177 -20.30 14.85 -9.67
CA SER A 177 -21.22 13.86 -10.21
C SER A 177 -22.28 13.43 -9.18
N ASN A 178 -23.12 12.46 -9.58
CA ASN A 178 -24.08 11.77 -8.72
C ASN A 178 -23.55 10.47 -8.10
N LEU A 179 -22.23 10.38 -7.85
CA LEU A 179 -21.66 9.24 -7.12
C LEU A 179 -22.35 9.07 -5.76
N PRO A 180 -22.74 7.84 -5.38
CA PRO A 180 -23.36 7.62 -4.07
C PRO A 180 -22.33 7.81 -2.95
N VAL A 181 -22.82 8.23 -1.79
CA VAL A 181 -22.00 8.39 -0.59
C VAL A 181 -21.56 7.04 -0.01
N LYS A 182 -22.41 6.03 -0.13
CA LYS A 182 -22.14 4.66 0.34
C LYS A 182 -22.54 3.64 -0.73
N ARG A 183 -21.75 2.60 -0.87
CA ARG A 183 -22.06 1.41 -1.68
C ARG A 183 -22.35 0.24 -0.75
N ILE A 184 -23.30 -0.59 -1.12
CA ILE A 184 -23.74 -1.74 -0.33
C ILE A 184 -23.93 -2.97 -1.23
N GLN A 185 -23.97 -4.15 -0.64
CA GLN A 185 -24.23 -5.43 -1.31
C GLN A 185 -23.28 -5.65 -2.51
N ASP A 186 -23.80 -5.99 -3.67
CA ASP A 186 -23.04 -6.31 -4.89
C ASP A 186 -22.24 -5.13 -5.46
N ASP A 187 -22.53 -3.90 -5.03
CA ASP A 187 -21.80 -2.70 -5.41
C ASP A 187 -20.76 -2.25 -4.36
N TYR A 188 -20.61 -2.99 -3.25
CA TYR A 188 -19.58 -2.68 -2.27
C TYR A 188 -18.19 -2.70 -2.92
N GLY A 189 -17.34 -1.75 -2.53
CA GLY A 189 -15.98 -1.59 -3.07
C GLY A 189 -15.90 -0.74 -4.34
N ARG A 190 -17.02 -0.39 -4.97
CA ARG A 190 -17.05 0.59 -6.07
C ARG A 190 -16.85 2.01 -5.53
N VAL A 191 -16.37 2.91 -6.38
CA VAL A 191 -16.08 4.30 -6.04
C VAL A 191 -17.31 5.00 -5.44
N THR A 192 -17.06 5.73 -4.35
CA THR A 192 -18.03 6.60 -3.67
C THR A 192 -17.64 8.07 -3.83
N LEU A 193 -18.57 8.97 -3.55
CA LEU A 193 -18.28 10.40 -3.52
C LEU A 193 -17.17 10.75 -2.52
N GLY A 194 -17.18 10.09 -1.35
CA GLY A 194 -16.13 10.27 -0.34
C GLY A 194 -14.75 9.82 -0.82
N ALA A 195 -14.67 8.75 -1.61
CA ALA A 195 -13.42 8.31 -2.23
C ALA A 195 -12.89 9.35 -3.21
N ALA A 196 -13.77 9.98 -4.01
CA ALA A 196 -13.37 11.02 -4.95
C ALA A 196 -12.79 12.26 -4.25
N TYR A 197 -13.43 12.74 -3.18
CA TYR A 197 -12.87 13.80 -2.34
C TYR A 197 -11.54 13.41 -1.68
N ALA A 198 -11.45 12.21 -1.10
CA ALA A 198 -10.23 11.73 -0.46
C ALA A 198 -9.04 11.69 -1.43
N LEU A 199 -9.25 11.20 -2.66
CA LEU A 199 -8.19 11.16 -3.67
C LEU A 199 -7.82 12.57 -4.16
N ARG A 200 -8.81 13.45 -4.41
CA ARG A 200 -8.53 14.82 -4.84
C ARG A 200 -7.76 15.60 -3.76
N GLY A 201 -8.17 15.46 -2.51
CA GLY A 201 -7.45 16.03 -1.37
C GLY A 201 -6.01 15.50 -1.27
N LYS A 202 -5.81 14.20 -1.53
CA LYS A 202 -4.46 13.60 -1.56
C LYS A 202 -3.59 14.16 -2.70
N VAL A 203 -4.15 14.36 -3.89
CA VAL A 203 -3.44 15.02 -5.01
C VAL A 203 -3.07 16.45 -4.64
N TYR A 204 -4.00 17.24 -4.08
CA TYR A 204 -3.70 18.58 -3.59
C TYR A 204 -2.62 18.62 -2.51
N LEU A 205 -2.62 17.68 -1.57
CA LEU A 205 -1.57 17.55 -0.55
C LEU A 205 -0.19 17.30 -1.20
N TYR A 206 -0.11 16.40 -2.17
CA TYR A 206 1.13 16.05 -2.87
C TYR A 206 1.67 17.21 -3.72
N THR A 207 0.79 18.07 -4.20
CA THR A 207 1.16 19.30 -4.93
C THR A 207 1.26 20.53 -4.02
N LYS A 208 1.20 20.36 -2.69
CA LYS A 208 1.32 21.40 -1.66
C LYS A 208 0.20 22.46 -1.68
N GLU A 209 -0.94 22.14 -2.29
CA GLU A 209 -2.14 22.97 -2.28
C GLU A 209 -2.95 22.73 -0.98
N TYR A 210 -2.32 22.96 0.17
CA TYR A 210 -2.79 22.53 1.49
C TYR A 210 -4.20 23.03 1.85
N ALA A 211 -4.57 24.25 1.43
CA ALA A 211 -5.90 24.79 1.71
C ALA A 211 -7.00 24.06 0.94
N LYS A 212 -6.73 23.66 -0.31
CA LYS A 212 -7.67 22.86 -1.12
C LYS A 212 -7.76 21.44 -0.60
N ALA A 213 -6.62 20.84 -0.24
CA ALA A 213 -6.56 19.51 0.36
C ALA A 213 -7.36 19.46 1.65
N ALA A 214 -7.16 20.42 2.57
CA ALA A 214 -7.90 20.51 3.83
C ALA A 214 -9.41 20.58 3.59
N LYS A 215 -9.86 21.38 2.63
CA LYS A 215 -11.30 21.51 2.30
C LYS A 215 -11.90 20.19 1.82
N ASP A 216 -11.20 19.45 0.97
CA ASP A 216 -11.68 18.15 0.50
C ASP A 216 -11.74 17.11 1.62
N PHE A 217 -10.75 17.10 2.52
CA PHE A 217 -10.79 16.21 3.69
C PHE A 217 -11.88 16.64 4.68
N GLU A 218 -12.08 17.95 4.92
CA GLU A 218 -13.18 18.47 5.74
C GLU A 218 -14.55 18.01 5.25
N GLU A 219 -14.75 17.93 3.92
CA GLU A 219 -16.01 17.48 3.34
C GLU A 219 -16.39 16.08 3.83
N ILE A 220 -15.43 15.15 3.89
CA ILE A 220 -15.68 13.75 4.25
C ILE A 220 -15.59 13.45 5.75
N ILE A 221 -14.90 14.28 6.54
CA ILE A 221 -14.69 14.05 7.97
C ILE A 221 -15.59 14.91 8.88
N LEU A 222 -16.06 16.06 8.39
CA LEU A 222 -16.96 16.96 9.11
C LEU A 222 -18.35 17.03 8.48
N ASP A 223 -18.49 16.58 7.24
CA ASP A 223 -19.72 16.57 6.46
C ASP A 223 -20.46 17.93 6.43
N PRO A 224 -19.80 19.06 6.13
CA PRO A 224 -20.44 20.37 6.15
C PRO A 224 -21.58 20.50 5.13
N SER A 225 -21.59 19.67 4.09
CA SER A 225 -22.65 19.62 3.09
C SER A 225 -23.85 18.73 3.49
N GLY A 226 -23.76 17.99 4.61
CA GLY A 226 -24.82 17.12 5.12
C GLY A 226 -25.13 15.91 4.22
N LYS A 227 -24.10 15.38 3.55
CA LYS A 227 -24.24 14.23 2.64
C LYS A 227 -24.38 12.89 3.36
N GLY A 228 -23.92 12.78 4.62
CA GLY A 228 -24.01 11.58 5.44
C GLY A 228 -22.89 10.57 5.14
N TYR A 229 -21.64 11.02 5.02
CA TYR A 229 -20.49 10.13 4.76
C TYR A 229 -20.28 9.07 5.84
N ASN A 230 -20.45 9.43 7.12
CA ASN A 230 -20.43 8.51 8.29
C ASN A 230 -19.17 7.64 8.41
N TYR A 231 -18.01 8.13 7.97
CA TYR A 231 -16.76 7.42 8.18
C TYR A 231 -16.34 7.44 9.65
N SER A 232 -15.83 6.33 10.16
CA SER A 232 -15.34 6.20 11.54
C SER A 232 -14.16 5.25 11.62
N LEU A 233 -13.21 5.52 12.54
CA LEU A 233 -12.10 4.59 12.77
C LEU A 233 -12.63 3.27 13.32
N TYR A 234 -12.16 2.17 12.77
CA TYR A 234 -12.47 0.84 13.29
C TYR A 234 -11.79 0.64 14.65
N ALA A 235 -12.54 0.15 15.64
CA ALA A 235 -12.08 0.13 17.03
C ALA A 235 -10.86 -0.76 17.27
N ASP A 236 -10.74 -1.87 16.53
CA ASP A 236 -9.70 -2.88 16.68
C ASP A 236 -8.73 -2.85 15.49
N TYR A 237 -7.52 -2.33 15.72
CA TYR A 237 -6.51 -2.19 14.66
C TYR A 237 -6.10 -3.54 14.06
N ALA A 238 -5.95 -4.59 14.88
CA ALA A 238 -5.54 -5.90 14.39
C ALA A 238 -6.60 -6.51 13.47
N LYS A 239 -7.88 -6.37 13.81
CA LYS A 239 -9.00 -6.91 13.05
C LYS A 239 -9.32 -6.09 11.81
N LEU A 240 -8.90 -4.82 11.74
CA LEU A 240 -9.06 -3.97 10.56
C LEU A 240 -8.44 -4.61 9.30
N PHE A 241 -7.38 -5.39 9.45
CA PHE A 241 -6.66 -6.07 8.38
C PHE A 241 -6.96 -7.57 8.30
N THR A 242 -8.20 -7.90 8.52
CA THR A 242 -8.78 -9.25 8.38
C THR A 242 -10.13 -9.13 7.66
N PRO A 243 -10.77 -10.21 7.18
CA PRO A 243 -12.08 -10.13 6.55
C PRO A 243 -13.16 -9.47 7.42
N GLU A 244 -13.01 -9.49 8.76
CA GLU A 244 -13.94 -8.79 9.67
C GLU A 244 -13.91 -7.27 9.49
N GLY A 245 -12.74 -6.69 9.19
CA GLY A 245 -12.55 -5.25 8.98
C GLY A 245 -12.76 -4.78 7.55
N ASP A 246 -12.87 -5.69 6.58
CA ASP A 246 -12.88 -5.39 5.15
C ASP A 246 -13.98 -4.42 4.71
N GLN A 247 -15.14 -4.47 5.38
CA GLN A 247 -16.30 -3.61 5.09
C GLN A 247 -16.57 -2.57 6.18
N SER A 248 -15.55 -2.26 6.99
CA SER A 248 -15.69 -1.24 8.04
C SER A 248 -15.87 0.17 7.45
N ASP A 249 -16.48 1.06 8.24
CA ASP A 249 -16.64 2.47 7.87
C ASP A 249 -15.29 3.24 7.86
N GLU A 250 -14.16 2.61 8.19
CA GLU A 250 -12.82 3.16 8.00
C GLU A 250 -12.32 3.02 6.55
N MET A 251 -12.78 2.01 5.80
CA MET A 251 -12.37 1.74 4.43
C MET A 251 -13.09 2.68 3.46
N ILE A 252 -12.40 3.72 2.96
CA ILE A 252 -12.94 4.69 1.99
C ILE A 252 -12.88 4.14 0.57
N PHE A 253 -11.73 3.57 0.20
CA PHE A 253 -11.54 2.86 -1.07
C PHE A 253 -10.46 1.78 -0.91
N ALA A 254 -10.80 0.54 -1.25
CA ALA A 254 -9.91 -0.61 -1.12
C ALA A 254 -9.98 -1.52 -2.36
N ILE A 255 -8.86 -2.16 -2.69
CA ILE A 255 -8.85 -3.26 -3.66
C ILE A 255 -9.60 -4.42 -3.01
N GLN A 256 -10.65 -4.88 -3.69
CA GLN A 256 -11.50 -5.96 -3.19
C GLN A 256 -10.84 -7.30 -3.46
N ASN A 257 -10.60 -8.06 -2.42
CA ASN A 257 -10.11 -9.42 -2.44
C ASN A 257 -11.19 -10.35 -1.87
N SER A 258 -11.26 -11.57 -2.34
CA SER A 258 -12.24 -12.54 -1.83
C SER A 258 -11.66 -13.93 -1.79
N GLY A 259 -12.05 -14.67 -0.76
CA GLY A 259 -11.66 -16.05 -0.51
C GLY A 259 -12.84 -17.02 -0.53
N GLY A 260 -12.60 -18.25 -0.09
CA GLY A 260 -13.57 -19.32 -0.09
C GLY A 260 -13.63 -20.11 -1.40
N VAL A 261 -14.37 -21.17 -1.41
CA VAL A 261 -14.50 -22.09 -2.56
C VAL A 261 -15.11 -21.37 -3.76
N GLY A 262 -14.42 -21.36 -4.88
CA GLY A 262 -14.86 -20.70 -6.11
C GLY A 262 -14.69 -19.18 -6.14
N LYS A 263 -14.04 -18.60 -5.13
CA LYS A 263 -13.75 -17.16 -5.00
C LYS A 263 -12.28 -16.96 -4.68
N ASP A 264 -11.41 -17.29 -5.62
CA ASP A 264 -9.96 -17.22 -5.43
C ASP A 264 -9.41 -15.97 -6.13
N TYR A 265 -9.68 -14.80 -5.52
CA TYR A 265 -9.25 -13.51 -6.04
C TYR A 265 -8.57 -12.71 -4.93
N GLY A 266 -7.29 -12.40 -5.07
CA GLY A 266 -6.59 -11.63 -4.05
C GLY A 266 -5.19 -11.19 -4.47
N MET A 267 -4.63 -10.28 -3.66
CA MET A 267 -3.25 -9.85 -3.77
C MET A 267 -2.33 -10.85 -3.05
N PRO A 268 -1.06 -11.00 -3.44
CA PRO A 268 -0.17 -12.04 -2.91
C PRO A 268 0.49 -11.67 -1.56
N MET A 269 -0.24 -10.95 -0.68
CA MET A 269 0.29 -10.51 0.63
C MET A 269 0.73 -11.68 1.49
N THR A 270 -0.10 -12.72 1.63
CA THR A 270 0.23 -13.93 2.38
C THR A 270 1.52 -14.56 1.89
N PHE A 271 1.67 -14.70 0.57
CA PHE A 271 2.80 -15.38 -0.05
C PHE A 271 4.15 -14.69 0.24
N TYR A 272 4.17 -13.35 0.09
CA TYR A 272 5.41 -12.58 0.26
C TYR A 272 5.70 -12.17 1.71
N MET A 273 4.66 -11.93 2.53
CA MET A 273 4.82 -11.47 3.91
C MET A 273 4.82 -12.63 4.91
N GLY A 274 4.05 -13.69 4.65
CA GLY A 274 3.93 -14.84 5.54
C GLY A 274 5.19 -15.70 5.62
N SER A 275 5.32 -16.42 6.71
CA SER A 275 6.41 -17.35 6.98
C SER A 275 6.13 -18.78 6.46
N ARG A 276 7.07 -19.70 6.67
CA ARG A 276 6.85 -21.11 6.36
C ARG A 276 5.76 -21.77 7.22
N ALA A 277 5.44 -21.18 8.38
CA ALA A 277 4.33 -21.62 9.23
C ALA A 277 2.97 -21.03 8.81
N THR A 278 2.92 -20.11 7.86
CA THR A 278 1.68 -19.53 7.31
C THR A 278 1.06 -20.48 6.29
N TYR A 279 -0.25 -20.38 6.06
CA TYR A 279 -0.99 -21.17 5.07
C TYR A 279 -0.25 -21.27 3.73
N GLY A 280 -0.08 -22.47 3.22
CA GLY A 280 0.63 -22.74 1.96
C GLY A 280 2.15 -22.60 2.01
N SER A 281 2.77 -22.40 3.19
CA SER A 281 4.22 -22.31 3.36
C SER A 281 4.85 -21.16 2.57
N CYS A 282 4.81 -19.97 3.10
CA CYS A 282 5.11 -18.69 2.42
C CYS A 282 6.60 -18.31 2.46
N TRP A 283 6.96 -17.22 1.76
CA TRP A 283 8.37 -16.91 1.47
C TRP A 283 9.04 -15.94 2.44
N ASN A 284 8.25 -15.15 3.20
CA ASN A 284 8.75 -14.10 4.12
C ASN A 284 9.85 -13.21 3.50
N VAL A 285 9.57 -12.61 2.37
CA VAL A 285 10.52 -11.72 1.65
C VAL A 285 10.16 -10.25 1.73
N VAL A 286 8.94 -9.91 2.14
CA VAL A 286 8.50 -8.55 2.50
C VAL A 286 8.44 -8.48 4.03
N LEU A 287 9.24 -7.63 4.64
CA LEU A 287 9.54 -7.66 6.07
C LEU A 287 9.55 -6.26 6.68
N PRO A 288 9.15 -6.12 7.95
CA PRO A 288 9.36 -4.87 8.69
C PRO A 288 10.83 -4.71 9.07
N SER A 289 11.33 -3.48 9.02
CA SER A 289 12.71 -3.17 9.41
C SER A 289 12.90 -3.09 10.93
N ALA A 290 14.15 -3.22 11.40
CA ALA A 290 14.48 -2.95 12.80
C ALA A 290 14.26 -1.47 13.17
N THR A 291 14.38 -0.56 12.20
CA THR A 291 14.07 0.87 12.36
C THR A 291 12.61 1.07 12.76
N LEU A 292 11.68 0.40 12.08
CA LEU A 292 10.25 0.47 12.42
C LEU A 292 9.99 0.01 13.87
N VAL A 293 10.60 -1.10 14.28
CA VAL A 293 10.45 -1.60 15.66
C VAL A 293 10.93 -0.59 16.69
N GLY A 294 12.01 0.15 16.39
CA GLY A 294 12.50 1.25 17.20
C GLY A 294 11.53 2.45 17.26
N MET A 295 10.74 2.69 16.22
CA MET A 295 9.79 3.81 16.18
C MET A 295 8.59 3.65 17.10
N TYR A 296 8.12 2.44 17.39
CA TYR A 296 7.01 2.26 18.31
C TYR A 296 7.39 2.78 19.71
N GLU A 297 6.57 3.65 20.28
CA GLU A 297 6.77 4.26 21.59
C GLU A 297 6.44 3.28 22.74
N TYR A 298 6.78 3.64 23.97
CA TYR A 298 6.17 3.01 25.13
C TYR A 298 4.69 3.40 25.25
N LYS A 299 3.90 2.63 26.00
CA LYS A 299 2.46 2.89 26.24
C LYS A 299 2.16 4.25 26.88
N ASP A 300 3.14 4.86 27.53
CA ASP A 300 3.05 6.22 28.09
C ASP A 300 3.47 7.30 27.08
N GLY A 301 3.74 6.91 25.83
CA GLY A 301 4.17 7.79 24.75
C GLY A 301 5.63 8.22 24.78
N LYS A 302 6.45 7.65 25.70
CA LYS A 302 7.89 7.91 25.72
C LYS A 302 8.54 7.26 24.50
N PRO A 303 9.45 7.96 23.79
CA PRO A 303 10.27 7.35 22.77
C PRO A 303 11.03 6.13 23.30
N PHE A 304 11.14 5.10 22.48
CA PHE A 304 11.81 3.87 22.84
C PHE A 304 13.34 3.99 22.68
N ASP A 305 14.06 3.45 23.67
CA ASP A 305 15.51 3.31 23.62
C ASP A 305 15.92 1.90 24.10
N TRP A 306 16.66 1.18 23.24
CA TRP A 306 17.18 -0.14 23.57
C TRP A 306 18.17 -0.12 24.74
N GLU A 307 18.97 0.93 24.87
CA GLU A 307 19.96 1.05 25.96
C GLU A 307 19.32 1.14 27.34
N GLU A 308 18.10 1.68 27.44
CA GLU A 308 17.33 1.71 28.68
C GLU A 308 16.83 0.31 29.09
N VAL A 309 16.55 -0.57 28.13
CA VAL A 309 16.07 -1.93 28.40
C VAL A 309 17.23 -2.89 28.62
N ILE A 310 18.24 -2.83 27.74
CA ILE A 310 19.38 -3.74 27.72
C ILE A 310 20.64 -2.90 27.57
N PRO A 311 21.32 -2.55 28.68
CA PRO A 311 22.55 -1.76 28.63
C PRO A 311 23.61 -2.41 27.74
N GLY A 312 24.23 -1.61 26.89
CA GLY A 312 25.23 -2.06 25.91
C GLY A 312 24.63 -2.65 24.63
N PHE A 313 23.34 -2.44 24.35
CA PHE A 313 22.65 -2.96 23.18
C PHE A 313 23.28 -2.51 21.82
N SER A 314 24.03 -1.45 21.80
CA SER A 314 24.81 -1.04 20.61
C SER A 314 25.80 -2.12 20.16
N SER A 315 26.30 -2.97 21.06
CA SER A 315 27.23 -4.07 20.79
C SER A 315 26.51 -5.26 20.11
N THR A 316 27.14 -5.84 19.08
CA THR A 316 26.65 -7.06 18.42
C THR A 316 26.63 -8.28 19.37
N ASP A 317 27.59 -8.36 20.31
CA ASP A 317 27.61 -9.43 21.34
C ASP A 317 26.38 -9.36 22.26
N VAL A 318 26.03 -8.15 22.71
CA VAL A 318 24.82 -7.96 23.53
C VAL A 318 23.55 -8.25 22.73
N LYS A 319 23.49 -7.85 21.45
CA LYS A 319 22.36 -8.22 20.57
C LYS A 319 22.23 -9.73 20.41
N ASP A 320 23.34 -10.45 20.25
CA ASP A 320 23.31 -11.91 20.17
C ASP A 320 22.77 -12.54 21.45
N ARG A 321 23.27 -12.11 22.61
CA ARG A 321 22.77 -12.54 23.93
C ARG A 321 21.29 -12.17 24.15
N THR A 322 20.82 -11.15 23.46
CA THR A 322 19.43 -10.68 23.51
C THR A 322 18.50 -11.53 22.66
N PHE A 323 18.95 -11.93 21.45
CA PHE A 323 18.03 -12.48 20.47
C PHE A 323 18.34 -13.92 20.03
N VAL A 324 19.55 -14.43 20.23
CA VAL A 324 19.93 -15.71 19.61
C VAL A 324 19.75 -16.87 20.59
N SER A 325 18.89 -17.82 20.20
CA SER A 325 18.73 -19.11 20.87
C SER A 325 19.76 -20.12 20.37
N VAL A 326 20.12 -21.05 21.24
CA VAL A 326 20.88 -22.27 20.88
C VAL A 326 19.89 -23.42 20.75
N LEU A 327 19.90 -24.10 19.61
CA LEU A 327 19.10 -25.30 19.39
C LEU A 327 19.85 -26.54 19.86
N ALA A 328 19.10 -27.51 20.38
CA ALA A 328 19.62 -28.86 20.67
C ALA A 328 20.03 -29.57 19.36
N GLU A 329 20.80 -30.63 19.48
CA GLU A 329 21.20 -31.46 18.34
C GLU A 329 19.97 -31.89 17.53
N GLY A 330 20.04 -31.74 16.21
CA GLY A 330 18.92 -32.01 15.29
C GLY A 330 17.89 -30.90 15.17
N GLY A 331 18.02 -29.74 15.88
CA GLY A 331 17.18 -28.55 15.70
C GLY A 331 15.71 -28.66 16.10
N LYS A 332 15.34 -29.72 16.85
CA LYS A 332 13.94 -30.02 17.21
C LYS A 332 13.44 -29.28 18.44
N THR A 333 14.36 -28.89 19.32
CA THR A 333 14.07 -28.20 20.59
C THR A 333 15.09 -27.09 20.83
N VAL A 334 14.74 -26.15 21.70
CA VAL A 334 15.68 -25.12 22.18
C VAL A 334 16.48 -25.69 23.33
N ALA A 335 17.81 -25.72 23.23
CA ALA A 335 18.72 -26.07 24.30
C ALA A 335 18.87 -24.94 25.31
N SER A 336 18.98 -23.68 24.82
CA SER A 336 18.94 -22.49 25.66
C SER A 336 18.31 -21.31 24.92
N TYR A 337 17.45 -20.58 25.62
CA TYR A 337 16.93 -19.30 25.20
C TYR A 337 17.97 -18.20 25.45
N PRO A 338 17.86 -17.04 24.76
CA PRO A 338 18.76 -15.92 25.00
C PRO A 338 18.63 -15.40 26.44
N GLU A 339 19.71 -14.84 26.94
CA GLU A 339 19.83 -14.32 28.30
C GLU A 339 18.72 -13.32 28.67
N TYR A 340 18.35 -12.44 27.73
CA TYR A 340 17.40 -11.36 27.96
C TYR A 340 15.97 -11.66 27.47
N LYS A 341 15.62 -12.93 27.19
CA LYS A 341 14.27 -13.31 26.70
C LYS A 341 13.13 -12.70 27.52
N ASP A 342 13.20 -12.84 28.85
CA ASP A 342 12.13 -12.35 29.74
C ASP A 342 12.02 -10.82 29.71
N LYS A 343 13.16 -10.12 29.65
CA LYS A 343 13.17 -8.66 29.47
C LYS A 343 12.57 -8.24 28.13
N LEU A 344 12.80 -8.99 27.06
CA LEU A 344 12.18 -8.75 25.76
C LEU A 344 10.66 -8.88 25.85
N LEU A 345 10.15 -9.95 26.43
CA LEU A 345 8.71 -10.19 26.57
C LEU A 345 8.05 -9.11 27.45
N GLU A 346 8.70 -8.72 28.55
CA GLU A 346 8.26 -7.62 29.38
C GLU A 346 8.23 -6.30 28.60
N MET A 347 9.30 -5.98 27.87
CA MET A 347 9.40 -4.78 27.05
C MET A 347 8.30 -4.74 25.99
N TYR A 348 8.03 -5.85 25.27
CA TYR A 348 6.95 -5.89 24.27
C TYR A 348 5.60 -5.53 24.86
N SER A 349 5.32 -6.00 26.07
CA SER A 349 4.06 -5.70 26.79
C SER A 349 3.88 -4.22 27.16
N LYS A 350 4.97 -3.44 27.17
CA LYS A 350 5.01 -2.02 27.55
C LYS A 350 5.02 -1.08 26.34
N ARG A 351 5.05 -1.60 25.11
CA ARG A 351 5.12 -0.83 23.88
C ARG A 351 3.73 -0.49 23.33
N ASP A 352 3.68 0.44 22.39
CA ASP A 352 2.51 0.72 21.54
C ASP A 352 1.89 -0.61 21.08
N PRO A 353 0.60 -0.87 21.33
CA PRO A 353 -0.04 -2.14 20.99
C PRO A 353 0.09 -2.51 19.52
N ARG A 354 0.07 -1.52 18.62
CA ARG A 354 0.22 -1.74 17.17
C ARG A 354 1.50 -2.46 16.79
N MET A 355 2.57 -2.38 17.61
CA MET A 355 3.80 -3.12 17.35
C MET A 355 3.55 -4.63 17.28
N SER A 356 2.90 -5.19 18.27
CA SER A 356 2.60 -6.64 18.32
C SER A 356 1.46 -7.05 17.40
N GLU A 357 0.57 -6.12 17.04
CA GLU A 357 -0.51 -6.31 16.07
C GLU A 357 0.00 -6.26 14.62
N THR A 358 1.10 -5.57 14.38
CA THR A 358 1.74 -5.46 13.06
C THR A 358 2.82 -6.50 12.83
N ILE A 359 3.55 -6.89 13.90
CA ILE A 359 4.79 -7.67 13.84
C ILE A 359 4.69 -8.88 14.77
N ILE A 360 5.06 -10.05 14.27
CA ILE A 360 5.30 -11.22 15.13
C ILE A 360 6.68 -11.03 15.74
N MET A 361 6.71 -10.73 17.05
CA MET A 361 7.94 -10.43 17.76
C MET A 361 8.69 -11.72 18.14
N PRO A 362 10.05 -11.73 18.18
CA PRO A 362 10.81 -12.88 18.65
C PRO A 362 10.31 -13.38 20.01
N TYR A 363 10.25 -14.70 20.16
CA TYR A 363 9.79 -15.42 21.37
C TYR A 363 8.29 -15.25 21.68
N THR A 364 7.51 -14.76 20.73
CA THR A 364 6.04 -14.83 20.77
C THR A 364 5.54 -15.93 19.83
N THR A 365 4.27 -16.30 19.99
CA THR A 365 3.64 -17.35 19.21
C THR A 365 2.78 -16.80 18.08
N TYR A 366 2.59 -17.61 17.05
CA TYR A 366 1.76 -17.35 15.90
C TYR A 366 0.88 -18.58 15.61
N PRO A 367 -0.45 -18.40 15.46
CA PRO A 367 -1.36 -19.46 15.05
C PRO A 367 -1.17 -19.75 13.55
N GLY A 368 -0.30 -20.71 13.25
CA GLY A 368 0.05 -21.09 11.89
C GLY A 368 -0.82 -22.21 11.31
N TRP A 369 -0.45 -22.64 10.08
CA TRP A 369 -1.08 -23.73 9.35
C TRP A 369 0.00 -24.59 8.70
N VAL A 370 0.27 -25.76 9.26
CA VAL A 370 1.40 -26.63 8.88
C VAL A 370 0.88 -28.02 8.53
N ASN A 371 1.27 -28.54 7.37
CA ASN A 371 0.79 -29.84 6.88
C ASN A 371 -0.74 -29.97 6.87
N ASN A 372 -1.43 -28.91 6.43
CA ASN A 372 -2.89 -28.80 6.39
C ASN A 372 -3.59 -28.94 7.76
N GLN A 373 -2.90 -28.57 8.84
CA GLN A 373 -3.44 -28.57 10.20
C GLN A 373 -3.06 -27.29 10.94
N PRO A 374 -3.88 -26.82 11.89
CA PRO A 374 -3.53 -25.72 12.76
C PRO A 374 -2.31 -26.10 13.60
N LYS A 375 -1.33 -25.20 13.67
CA LYS A 375 -0.09 -25.39 14.43
C LYS A 375 0.36 -24.08 15.04
N THR A 376 0.36 -23.98 16.37
CA THR A 376 0.98 -22.84 17.04
C THR A 376 2.51 -22.97 16.94
N CYS A 377 3.16 -21.93 16.41
CA CYS A 377 4.60 -21.88 16.24
C CYS A 377 5.21 -20.69 16.99
N GLU A 378 6.34 -20.89 17.66
CA GLU A 378 7.12 -19.84 18.31
C GLU A 378 8.10 -19.22 17.30
N PHE A 379 8.23 -17.90 17.30
CA PHE A 379 9.23 -17.21 16.50
C PHE A 379 10.55 -17.13 17.27
N ILE A 380 11.56 -17.83 16.83
CA ILE A 380 12.88 -17.82 17.47
C ILE A 380 13.96 -17.41 16.46
N ILE A 381 15.02 -16.77 16.95
CA ILE A 381 16.23 -16.46 16.19
C ILE A 381 17.29 -17.49 16.55
N ALA A 382 17.78 -18.23 15.55
CA ALA A 382 18.85 -19.22 15.73
C ALA A 382 19.75 -19.27 14.49
N ARG A 383 21.06 -19.43 14.67
CA ARG A 383 22.04 -19.36 13.58
C ARG A 383 22.52 -20.72 13.07
N ASN A 384 22.66 -21.70 13.96
CA ASN A 384 23.36 -22.93 13.65
C ASN A 384 22.51 -24.00 13.00
N ILE A 385 21.23 -24.05 13.32
CA ILE A 385 20.26 -24.99 12.77
C ILE A 385 18.99 -24.19 12.50
N ALA A 386 18.46 -24.30 11.28
CA ALA A 386 17.21 -23.64 10.95
C ALA A 386 16.06 -24.23 11.78
N PRO A 387 15.33 -23.41 12.57
CA PRO A 387 14.12 -23.87 13.23
C PRO A 387 13.12 -24.36 12.17
N ASN A 388 12.24 -25.28 12.58
CA ASN A 388 11.33 -25.96 11.67
C ASN A 388 9.90 -25.87 12.19
N GLU A 389 8.97 -25.56 11.30
CA GLU A 389 7.53 -25.43 11.61
C GLU A 389 6.91 -26.74 12.11
N THR A 390 7.37 -27.90 11.66
CA THR A 390 6.88 -29.19 12.16
C THR A 390 7.27 -29.44 13.63
N ASN A 391 8.32 -28.77 14.10
CA ASN A 391 8.76 -28.80 15.50
C ASN A 391 8.19 -27.65 16.33
N GLY A 392 7.26 -26.84 15.78
CA GLY A 392 6.63 -25.75 16.49
C GLY A 392 7.39 -24.42 16.43
N PHE A 393 8.29 -24.25 15.48
CA PHE A 393 9.02 -23.01 15.27
C PHE A 393 8.66 -22.35 13.93
N ILE A 394 8.69 -21.03 13.87
CA ILE A 394 8.57 -20.32 12.59
C ILE A 394 9.91 -20.43 11.85
N ARG A 395 9.91 -21.10 10.72
CA ARG A 395 11.05 -21.17 9.82
C ARG A 395 11.06 -19.97 8.88
N LEU A 396 12.15 -19.24 8.87
CA LEU A 396 12.44 -18.18 7.92
C LEU A 396 13.31 -18.71 6.77
N SER A 397 13.33 -18.02 5.65
CA SER A 397 14.31 -18.31 4.60
C SER A 397 15.72 -18.00 5.12
N PRO A 398 16.76 -18.75 4.68
CA PRO A 398 18.12 -18.59 5.21
C PRO A 398 18.66 -17.14 5.12
N ALA A 399 18.28 -16.41 4.08
CA ALA A 399 18.69 -15.01 3.89
C ALA A 399 17.95 -14.03 4.84
N ARG A 400 16.95 -14.48 5.60
CA ARG A 400 16.05 -13.65 6.42
C ARG A 400 16.02 -14.03 7.89
N THR A 401 16.92 -14.90 8.34
CA THR A 401 16.93 -15.45 9.71
C THR A 401 17.09 -14.41 10.82
N GLU A 402 17.54 -13.21 10.49
CA GLU A 402 17.75 -12.10 11.42
C GLU A 402 16.81 -10.91 11.14
N SER A 403 15.63 -11.16 10.58
CA SER A 403 14.64 -10.13 10.28
C SER A 403 13.38 -10.33 11.12
N TYR A 404 12.66 -9.23 11.40
CA TYR A 404 11.29 -9.30 11.90
C TYR A 404 10.35 -9.82 10.82
N ILE A 405 9.14 -10.25 11.20
CA ILE A 405 8.11 -10.76 10.28
C ILE A 405 6.77 -10.09 10.53
N PHE A 406 6.00 -9.86 9.47
CA PHE A 406 4.69 -9.24 9.58
C PHE A 406 3.65 -10.18 10.21
N ARG A 407 2.72 -9.58 10.96
CA ARG A 407 1.41 -10.12 11.34
C ARG A 407 0.30 -9.45 10.53
N LYS A 408 0.38 -8.12 10.34
CA LYS A 408 -0.56 -7.34 9.54
C LYS A 408 -0.66 -7.90 8.11
N PHE A 409 -1.89 -8.12 7.62
CA PHE A 409 -2.21 -8.78 6.35
C PHE A 409 -1.79 -10.25 6.22
N VAL A 410 -1.29 -10.87 7.30
CA VAL A 410 -0.88 -12.27 7.29
C VAL A 410 -1.95 -13.11 7.98
N PRO A 411 -2.57 -14.07 7.29
CA PRO A 411 -3.64 -14.89 7.85
C PRO A 411 -3.16 -15.72 9.04
N GLU A 412 -3.96 -15.81 10.07
CA GLU A 412 -3.79 -16.80 11.14
C GLU A 412 -4.57 -18.07 10.79
N GLY A 413 -3.92 -19.24 10.91
CA GLY A 413 -4.49 -20.51 10.50
C GLY A 413 -4.83 -20.54 9.00
N ASN A 414 -6.01 -21.06 8.67
CA ASN A 414 -6.58 -21.07 7.32
C ASN A 414 -7.74 -20.09 7.17
N MET A 415 -7.89 -19.12 8.08
CA MET A 415 -8.98 -18.15 8.09
C MET A 415 -10.38 -18.80 8.00
N ASN A 416 -10.60 -19.90 8.74
CA ASN A 416 -11.83 -20.70 8.71
C ASN A 416 -12.22 -21.20 7.30
N GLY A 417 -11.23 -21.46 6.45
CA GLY A 417 -11.43 -21.94 5.09
C GLY A 417 -11.56 -20.84 4.02
N GLU A 418 -11.41 -19.58 4.40
CA GLU A 418 -11.47 -18.47 3.45
C GLU A 418 -10.23 -18.40 2.55
N ILE A 419 -9.03 -18.82 3.04
CA ILE A 419 -7.83 -18.85 2.21
C ILE A 419 -7.67 -20.23 1.56
N ASN A 420 -7.66 -20.26 0.24
CA ASN A 420 -7.47 -21.47 -0.57
C ASN A 420 -6.12 -21.47 -1.31
N ASN A 421 -5.56 -20.31 -1.55
CA ASN A 421 -4.30 -20.11 -2.27
C ASN A 421 -3.48 -19.04 -1.55
N ARG A 422 -2.23 -19.35 -1.22
CA ARG A 422 -1.32 -18.42 -0.55
C ARG A 422 -0.99 -17.17 -1.39
N GLU A 423 -1.17 -17.24 -2.71
CA GLU A 423 -0.92 -16.13 -3.64
C GLU A 423 -2.14 -15.21 -3.78
N HIS A 424 -3.29 -15.58 -3.21
CA HIS A 424 -4.52 -14.82 -3.23
C HIS A 424 -5.04 -14.60 -1.82
N THR A 425 -4.55 -13.57 -1.15
CA THR A 425 -4.97 -13.24 0.22
C THR A 425 -6.39 -12.67 0.23
N PRO A 426 -7.34 -13.29 0.94
CA PRO A 426 -8.73 -12.83 0.98
C PRO A 426 -8.94 -11.70 2.02
N ILE A 427 -8.12 -10.69 1.98
CA ILE A 427 -8.19 -9.49 2.83
C ILE A 427 -8.12 -8.28 1.91
N ASN A 428 -9.07 -7.36 2.03
CA ASN A 428 -9.10 -6.15 1.22
C ASN A 428 -7.87 -5.27 1.50
N PHE A 429 -7.34 -4.67 0.44
CA PHE A 429 -6.17 -3.81 0.58
C PHE A 429 -6.56 -2.33 0.46
N PRO A 430 -6.36 -1.52 1.53
CA PRO A 430 -6.75 -0.11 1.54
C PRO A 430 -5.84 0.72 0.61
N ILE A 431 -6.47 1.48 -0.29
CA ILE A 431 -5.83 2.57 -1.05
C ILE A 431 -6.04 3.90 -0.35
N LEU A 432 -7.26 4.08 0.21
CA LEU A 432 -7.67 5.24 0.99
C LEU A 432 -8.46 4.74 2.20
N ARG A 433 -8.01 5.10 3.40
CA ARG A 433 -8.75 4.84 4.65
C ARG A 433 -8.71 6.05 5.58
N LEU A 434 -9.65 6.11 6.50
CA LEU A 434 -9.89 7.29 7.32
C LEU A 434 -8.67 7.72 8.15
N ALA A 435 -7.89 6.78 8.69
CA ALA A 435 -6.68 7.14 9.43
C ALA A 435 -5.64 7.85 8.55
N ASP A 436 -5.45 7.42 7.27
CA ASP A 436 -4.60 8.16 6.32
C ASP A 436 -5.17 9.56 6.06
N VAL A 437 -6.49 9.68 5.87
CA VAL A 437 -7.16 10.99 5.69
C VAL A 437 -6.96 11.89 6.90
N TYR A 438 -7.12 11.38 8.12
CA TYR A 438 -6.89 12.16 9.35
C TYR A 438 -5.46 12.69 9.43
N LEU A 439 -4.47 11.85 9.12
CA LEU A 439 -3.06 12.25 9.17
C LEU A 439 -2.67 13.19 8.02
N MET A 440 -3.27 13.04 6.83
CA MET A 440 -3.12 14.00 5.73
C MET A 440 -3.78 15.34 6.06
N TYR A 441 -4.95 15.34 6.67
CA TYR A 441 -5.62 16.55 7.14
C TYR A 441 -4.82 17.26 8.23
N ALA A 442 -4.28 16.50 9.20
CA ALA A 442 -3.40 17.04 10.22
C ALA A 442 -2.17 17.73 9.60
N GLU A 443 -1.58 17.15 8.55
CA GLU A 443 -0.47 17.77 7.83
C GLU A 443 -0.90 19.08 7.15
N CYS A 444 -2.05 19.09 6.47
CA CYS A 444 -2.58 20.31 5.86
C CYS A 444 -2.79 21.41 6.89
N LYS A 445 -3.41 21.11 8.04
CA LYS A 445 -3.68 22.07 9.10
C LYS A 445 -2.39 22.59 9.72
N ASN A 446 -1.39 21.73 9.92
CA ASN A 446 -0.07 22.13 10.37
C ASN A 446 0.63 23.08 9.38
N GLU A 447 0.56 22.78 8.09
CA GLU A 447 1.12 23.65 7.04
C GLU A 447 0.41 25.01 6.97
N LEU A 448 -0.88 25.06 7.28
CA LEU A 448 -1.71 26.27 7.37
C LEU A 448 -1.59 26.98 8.73
N ASN A 449 -0.65 26.60 9.58
CA ASN A 449 -0.40 27.15 10.92
C ASN A 449 -1.54 26.95 11.92
N ASP A 450 -2.30 25.86 11.79
CA ASP A 450 -3.32 25.42 12.73
C ASP A 450 -2.86 24.13 13.44
N GLN A 451 -1.84 24.26 14.30
CA GLN A 451 -1.26 23.13 15.04
C GLN A 451 -2.25 22.48 16.01
N ALA A 452 -3.21 23.23 16.52
CA ALA A 452 -4.21 22.72 17.45
C ALA A 452 -5.09 21.66 16.77
N THR A 453 -5.66 21.98 15.61
CA THR A 453 -6.43 21.01 14.82
C THR A 453 -5.55 19.86 14.32
N ALA A 454 -4.30 20.15 13.90
CA ALA A 454 -3.37 19.09 13.48
C ALA A 454 -3.16 18.05 14.60
N VAL A 455 -2.88 18.49 15.81
CA VAL A 455 -2.71 17.62 17.00
C VAL A 455 -4.00 16.87 17.33
N GLU A 456 -5.16 17.50 17.22
CA GLU A 456 -6.45 16.81 17.42
C GLU A 456 -6.58 15.57 16.52
N TYR A 457 -6.28 15.70 15.21
CA TYR A 457 -6.43 14.60 14.28
C TYR A 457 -5.34 13.53 14.39
N ILE A 458 -4.12 13.89 14.80
CA ILE A 458 -3.12 12.90 15.24
C ILE A 458 -3.67 12.10 16.43
N ASN A 459 -4.24 12.78 17.41
CA ASN A 459 -4.77 12.15 18.62
C ASN A 459 -5.95 11.23 18.35
N LYS A 460 -6.81 11.52 17.37
CA LYS A 460 -7.88 10.59 16.95
C LYS A 460 -7.34 9.23 16.53
N VAL A 461 -6.23 9.20 15.79
CA VAL A 461 -5.57 7.96 15.39
C VAL A 461 -4.91 7.27 16.58
N ARG A 462 -4.15 8.01 17.40
CA ARG A 462 -3.45 7.49 18.59
C ARG A 462 -4.39 6.89 19.61
N GLN A 463 -5.56 7.48 19.79
CA GLN A 463 -6.56 7.11 20.79
C GLN A 463 -7.61 6.12 20.24
N ARG A 464 -7.37 5.46 19.09
CA ARG A 464 -8.18 4.31 18.67
C ARG A 464 -8.35 3.35 19.85
N PRO A 465 -9.53 2.77 20.13
CA PRO A 465 -9.76 1.96 21.33
C PRO A 465 -8.73 0.85 21.57
N SER A 466 -8.34 0.09 20.56
CA SER A 466 -7.31 -0.96 20.72
C SER A 466 -5.89 -0.41 20.87
N THR A 467 -5.60 0.77 20.32
CA THR A 467 -4.29 1.43 20.39
C THR A 467 -4.12 2.16 21.71
N ASN A 468 -5.07 3.02 22.07
CA ASN A 468 -5.17 3.77 23.33
C ASN A 468 -3.84 4.42 23.79
N MET A 469 -3.10 5.02 22.84
CA MET A 469 -1.89 5.75 23.14
C MET A 469 -2.21 7.14 23.72
N PRO A 470 -1.38 7.69 24.62
CA PRO A 470 -1.59 9.01 25.18
C PRO A 470 -1.67 10.09 24.11
N ALA A 471 -2.56 11.05 24.31
CA ALA A 471 -2.68 12.18 23.39
C ALA A 471 -1.40 13.04 23.42
N ILE A 472 -1.00 13.53 22.26
CA ILE A 472 0.00 14.59 22.14
C ILE A 472 -0.51 15.81 22.89
N ASN A 473 0.36 16.48 23.62
CA ASN A 473 0.09 17.62 24.53
C ASN A 473 -0.72 17.28 25.80
N SER A 474 -0.85 16.00 26.19
CA SER A 474 -1.64 15.60 27.37
C SER A 474 -0.84 15.40 28.67
N GLY A 475 0.45 15.73 28.73
CA GLY A 475 1.21 15.43 29.94
C GLY A 475 2.71 15.64 29.83
N PRO A 476 3.53 14.58 29.94
CA PRO A 476 4.98 14.67 30.04
C PRO A 476 5.64 15.42 28.86
N ALA A 477 6.87 15.91 29.10
CA ALA A 477 7.61 16.69 28.11
C ALA A 477 7.80 15.99 26.76
N TRP A 478 7.95 14.66 26.78
CA TRP A 478 8.11 13.88 25.55
C TRP A 478 6.83 13.78 24.68
N LEU A 479 5.67 14.15 25.22
CA LEU A 479 4.41 14.25 24.46
C LEU A 479 4.14 15.68 23.93
N LYS A 480 5.00 16.65 24.25
CA LYS A 480 4.78 18.03 23.75
C LYS A 480 5.12 18.14 22.27
N ALA A 481 4.26 18.85 21.55
CA ALA A 481 4.48 19.29 20.17
C ALA A 481 3.69 20.59 19.96
N SER A 482 4.39 21.71 19.85
CA SER A 482 3.80 23.06 19.81
C SER A 482 4.22 23.83 18.55
N SER A 483 5.45 23.63 18.08
CA SER A 483 5.91 24.23 16.85
C SER A 483 5.46 23.43 15.62
N LYS A 484 5.49 24.08 14.47
CA LYS A 484 5.18 23.44 13.18
C LYS A 484 6.06 22.21 12.93
N GLU A 485 7.35 22.31 13.25
CA GLU A 485 8.34 21.26 13.06
C GLU A 485 8.09 20.07 14.01
N GLU A 486 7.78 20.36 15.28
CA GLU A 486 7.45 19.32 16.26
C GLU A 486 6.18 18.56 15.88
N VAL A 487 5.12 19.27 15.45
CA VAL A 487 3.87 18.64 14.99
C VAL A 487 4.11 17.84 13.73
N LEU A 488 4.88 18.36 12.76
CA LEU A 488 5.24 17.60 11.55
C LEU A 488 6.03 16.33 11.88
N THR A 489 6.92 16.38 12.87
CA THR A 489 7.65 15.20 13.37
C THR A 489 6.70 14.14 13.91
N ARG A 490 5.68 14.57 14.67
CA ARG A 490 4.63 13.66 15.17
C ARG A 490 3.78 13.07 14.05
N ILE A 491 3.42 13.85 13.02
CA ILE A 491 2.71 13.35 11.84
C ILE A 491 3.55 12.29 11.11
N LYS A 492 4.83 12.57 10.86
CA LYS A 492 5.74 11.63 10.20
C LYS A 492 5.88 10.31 10.97
N HIS A 493 5.96 10.41 12.29
CA HIS A 493 6.00 9.26 13.19
C HIS A 493 4.70 8.44 13.14
N GLU A 494 3.56 9.10 13.35
CA GLU A 494 2.26 8.43 13.39
C GLU A 494 1.94 7.75 12.06
N ARG A 495 2.26 8.40 10.93
CA ARG A 495 2.11 7.78 9.59
C ARG A 495 2.97 6.53 9.43
N ALA A 496 4.20 6.52 9.95
CA ALA A 496 5.08 5.38 9.86
C ALA A 496 4.54 4.15 10.61
N VAL A 497 4.07 4.33 11.85
CA VAL A 497 3.62 3.22 12.70
C VAL A 497 2.19 2.76 12.39
N GLU A 498 1.33 3.66 11.89
CA GLU A 498 -0.06 3.36 11.53
C GLU A 498 -0.18 2.73 10.14
N LEU A 499 0.55 3.26 9.13
CA LEU A 499 0.34 2.95 7.72
C LEU A 499 1.38 1.99 7.12
N ILE A 500 2.20 1.35 7.95
CA ILE A 500 3.16 0.34 7.48
C ILE A 500 2.47 -0.77 6.69
N ALA A 501 3.11 -1.25 5.65
CA ALA A 501 2.63 -2.24 4.69
C ALA A 501 1.42 -1.79 3.84
N GLU A 502 1.14 -0.48 3.78
CA GLU A 502 0.13 0.11 2.89
C GLU A 502 0.75 0.91 1.73
N GLY A 503 2.09 0.95 1.66
CA GLY A 503 2.84 1.54 0.55
C GLY A 503 2.81 3.07 0.50
N HIS A 504 2.76 3.74 1.66
CA HIS A 504 2.76 5.20 1.75
C HIS A 504 4.14 5.80 2.01
N ARG A 505 4.97 5.14 2.84
CA ARG A 505 6.21 5.72 3.39
C ARG A 505 7.20 6.18 2.32
N TRP A 506 7.41 5.40 1.27
CA TRP A 506 8.34 5.75 0.20
C TRP A 506 7.95 7.06 -0.51
N PHE A 507 6.66 7.26 -0.77
CA PHE A 507 6.15 8.50 -1.33
C PHE A 507 6.22 9.66 -0.32
N ASP A 508 5.91 9.41 0.95
CA ASP A 508 5.97 10.39 2.02
C ASP A 508 7.38 10.97 2.19
N LEU A 509 8.41 10.12 2.22
CA LEU A 509 9.82 10.56 2.32
C LEU A 509 10.23 11.47 1.16
N ARG A 510 9.75 11.16 -0.05
CA ARG A 510 10.06 11.95 -1.26
C ARG A 510 9.33 13.29 -1.25
N ARG A 511 8.01 13.31 -0.99
CA ARG A 511 7.24 14.55 -0.97
C ARG A 511 7.61 15.50 0.18
N TRP A 512 8.12 14.95 1.31
CA TRP A 512 8.71 15.75 2.39
C TRP A 512 10.13 16.23 2.09
N GLY A 513 10.74 15.78 1.00
CA GLY A 513 12.10 16.18 0.59
C GLY A 513 13.22 15.59 1.45
N ILE A 514 12.96 14.52 2.20
CA ILE A 514 13.93 13.90 3.11
C ILE A 514 14.43 12.52 2.64
N ALA A 515 14.02 12.07 1.46
CA ALA A 515 14.40 10.75 0.94
C ALA A 515 15.91 10.59 0.74
N LEU A 516 16.58 11.65 0.28
CA LEU A 516 18.04 11.67 0.09
C LEU A 516 18.86 11.57 1.41
N GLU A 517 18.24 11.96 2.51
CA GLU A 517 18.84 11.86 3.85
C GLU A 517 18.54 10.52 4.50
N VAL A 518 17.29 10.03 4.37
CA VAL A 518 16.79 8.89 5.13
C VAL A 518 17.09 7.54 4.48
N LEU A 519 17.07 7.48 3.13
CA LEU A 519 17.13 6.19 2.44
C LEU A 519 18.54 5.63 2.23
N PRO A 520 19.60 6.42 1.94
CA PRO A 520 20.93 5.84 1.71
C PRO A 520 21.54 5.27 3.00
N GLY A 521 22.32 4.21 2.88
CA GLY A 521 23.11 3.66 3.97
C GLY A 521 22.83 2.21 4.31
N ASP A 522 23.46 1.73 5.37
CA ASP A 522 23.39 0.35 5.82
C ASP A 522 22.08 0.06 6.57
N VAL A 523 21.44 -1.03 6.21
CA VAL A 523 20.25 -1.58 6.91
C VAL A 523 20.67 -2.81 7.69
N TYR A 524 20.35 -2.82 8.97
CA TYR A 524 20.73 -3.90 9.88
C TYR A 524 19.53 -4.75 10.30
N GLY A 525 19.79 -6.04 10.50
CA GLY A 525 18.85 -6.98 11.10
C GLY A 525 18.78 -6.86 12.62
N ILE A 526 18.00 -7.75 13.22
CA ILE A 526 17.73 -7.79 14.67
C ILE A 526 19.02 -7.87 15.50
N THR A 527 19.98 -8.68 15.06
CA THR A 527 21.25 -8.92 15.78
C THR A 527 22.36 -7.93 15.39
N GLY A 528 22.05 -6.92 14.58
CA GLY A 528 23.03 -5.95 14.10
C GLY A 528 23.86 -6.43 12.91
N ARG A 529 23.55 -7.59 12.31
CA ARG A 529 24.12 -7.99 11.03
C ARG A 529 23.59 -7.09 9.92
N ARG A 530 24.49 -6.59 9.06
CA ARG A 530 24.09 -5.83 7.88
C ARG A 530 23.34 -6.72 6.89
N LEU A 531 22.14 -6.33 6.53
CA LEU A 531 21.29 -7.02 5.56
C LEU A 531 21.54 -6.52 4.13
N VAL A 532 21.60 -5.20 3.97
CA VAL A 532 21.79 -4.54 2.66
C VAL A 532 22.37 -3.13 2.89
N THR A 533 23.13 -2.61 1.92
CA THR A 533 23.44 -1.19 1.82
C THR A 533 22.55 -0.58 0.76
N ARG A 534 21.72 0.38 1.13
CA ARG A 534 20.85 1.11 0.20
C ARG A 534 21.61 2.19 -0.52
N VAL A 535 21.36 2.31 -1.81
CA VAL A 535 21.82 3.42 -2.64
C VAL A 535 20.60 4.19 -3.12
N PHE A 536 20.57 5.48 -2.81
CA PHE A 536 19.51 6.38 -3.24
C PHE A 536 20.13 7.76 -3.52
N THR A 537 19.92 8.27 -4.72
CA THR A 537 20.51 9.52 -5.20
C THR A 537 19.43 10.38 -5.88
N GLU A 538 19.76 11.57 -6.32
CA GLU A 538 18.81 12.49 -6.97
C GLU A 538 18.08 11.86 -8.17
N LYS A 539 18.74 11.01 -8.96
CA LYS A 539 18.11 10.32 -10.08
C LYS A 539 16.96 9.39 -9.63
N ASP A 540 17.05 8.85 -8.40
CA ASP A 540 16.11 7.87 -7.88
C ASP A 540 14.82 8.52 -7.33
N LEU A 541 14.77 9.85 -7.30
CA LEU A 541 13.54 10.60 -6.97
C LEU A 541 12.42 10.34 -7.97
N LEU A 542 12.74 10.08 -9.24
CA LEU A 542 11.79 9.64 -10.26
C LEU A 542 12.38 8.44 -11.01
N TRP A 543 11.55 7.45 -11.28
CA TRP A 543 11.96 6.33 -12.12
C TRP A 543 12.16 6.78 -13.57
N PRO A 544 13.03 6.12 -14.34
CA PRO A 544 13.20 6.44 -15.75
C PRO A 544 11.94 6.07 -16.55
N VAL A 545 11.65 6.83 -17.59
CA VAL A 545 10.73 6.38 -18.64
C VAL A 545 11.34 5.13 -19.28
N PRO A 546 10.56 4.04 -19.46
CA PRO A 546 11.11 2.79 -20.02
C PRO A 546 11.80 2.99 -21.36
N GLY A 547 13.01 2.46 -21.51
CA GLY A 547 13.79 2.58 -22.74
C GLY A 547 13.09 2.00 -23.98
N VAL A 548 12.34 0.92 -23.78
CA VAL A 548 11.51 0.30 -24.84
C VAL A 548 10.42 1.28 -25.34
N GLU A 549 9.81 2.04 -24.45
CA GLU A 549 8.80 3.04 -24.82
C GLU A 549 9.44 4.23 -25.54
N ILE A 550 10.63 4.66 -25.13
CA ILE A 550 11.39 5.70 -25.85
C ILE A 550 11.79 5.23 -27.25
N GLU A 551 12.13 3.96 -27.45
CA GLU A 551 12.41 3.41 -28.79
C GLU A 551 11.17 3.40 -29.69
N ARG A 552 10.00 3.07 -29.12
CA ARG A 552 8.70 3.10 -29.82
C ARG A 552 8.22 4.51 -30.13
N ASN A 553 8.47 5.43 -29.20
CA ASN A 553 8.07 6.83 -29.27
C ASN A 553 9.23 7.76 -28.86
N PRO A 554 10.07 8.21 -29.82
CA PRO A 554 11.20 9.09 -29.53
C PRO A 554 10.81 10.46 -28.93
N ASP A 555 9.54 10.89 -29.04
CA ASP A 555 9.03 12.15 -28.48
C ASP A 555 8.90 12.09 -26.95
N LEU A 556 9.11 10.91 -26.34
CA LEU A 556 9.22 10.77 -24.88
C LEU A 556 10.54 11.32 -24.30
N LYS A 557 11.53 11.61 -25.16
CA LYS A 557 12.78 12.25 -24.73
C LYS A 557 12.59 13.73 -24.34
N PRO A 558 13.44 14.27 -23.43
CA PRO A 558 14.49 13.56 -22.68
C PRO A 558 13.89 12.67 -21.58
N ASN A 559 14.67 11.68 -21.11
CA ASN A 559 14.31 10.88 -19.93
C ASN A 559 14.38 11.75 -18.66
N ASN A 560 13.98 11.20 -17.51
CA ASN A 560 14.08 11.90 -16.22
C ASN A 560 15.55 12.23 -15.87
N PRO A 561 15.82 13.28 -15.08
CA PRO A 561 17.19 13.70 -14.74
C PRO A 561 18.01 12.54 -14.18
N GLY A 562 19.23 12.37 -14.68
CA GLY A 562 20.15 11.30 -14.27
C GLY A 562 19.94 9.94 -14.97
N TRP A 563 18.97 9.84 -15.89
CA TRP A 563 18.63 8.62 -16.65
C TRP A 563 18.90 8.79 -18.17
N ASN A 564 20.07 9.24 -18.54
CA ASN A 564 20.46 9.44 -19.97
C ASN A 564 21.14 8.21 -20.54
#